data_65ead4144a277aa762832aca2e66aceb
#
_entry.id   65ead4144a277aa762832aca2e66aceb
#
_cell.length_a   1.000
_cell.length_b   1.000
_cell.length_c   1.000
_cell.angle_alpha   90.00
_cell.angle_beta   90.00
_cell.angle_gamma   90.00
#
_symmetry.space_group_name_H-M   'P 1'
#
loop_
_entity.id
_entity.type
_entity.pdbx_description
1 polymer ?
#
loop_
_entity_poly.entity_id
_entity_poly.type
_entity_poly.pdbx_seq_one_letter_code
_entity_poly.pdbx_strand_id
1 'polypeptide(L)'
;LNRTTIKSPTSGIVSKLSVEKGERVVGTMQMTGTEMMRISNLNTMEVQVDVSENDILKVAVDDDVDIEVDAYIGKKFKGKVTQIANSASNIASTSAASLNTDQVTNFVVKIRVDEKSYQDIKSDLVKYPLRPGMSASVDIYTEEVKDVVAVPIQCVTVREKVDPNKKKLDKKNTGSSGTADSDVNIEFDEVVFLMDADTAKMIKVETGIQDDEYIMIKSGVNAGDNLISGPYAEISKSLKSGDKVRKKEEKEDKKKE
;
A
#
# COMPACT_ATOMS: atom_id res chain seq x y z
N LEU A 1 -29.63 -25.33 39.56
CA LEU A 1 -30.39 -24.07 39.53
C LEU A 1 -29.60 -22.88 38.92
N ASN A 2 -28.34 -23.04 38.54
CA ASN A 2 -27.52 -21.95 37.98
C ASN A 2 -27.75 -21.67 36.47
N ARG A 3 -28.70 -22.36 35.82
CA ARG A 3 -28.97 -22.18 34.38
C ARG A 3 -29.98 -21.07 34.07
N THR A 4 -30.64 -20.51 35.09
CA THR A 4 -31.65 -19.46 34.94
C THR A 4 -31.06 -18.04 34.99
N THR A 5 -29.84 -17.87 35.49
CA THR A 5 -29.18 -16.57 35.52
C THR A 5 -27.94 -16.65 34.66
N ILE A 6 -27.92 -15.88 33.55
CA ILE A 6 -26.78 -15.80 32.64
C ILE A 6 -26.00 -14.52 32.99
N LYS A 7 -24.71 -14.66 33.28
CA LYS A 7 -23.81 -13.55 33.59
C LYS A 7 -22.82 -13.36 32.44
N SER A 8 -22.41 -12.12 32.22
CA SER A 8 -21.31 -11.84 31.28
C SER A 8 -20.00 -12.43 31.78
N PRO A 9 -19.23 -13.14 30.93
CA PRO A 9 -17.91 -13.63 31.29
C PRO A 9 -16.85 -12.51 31.36
N THR A 10 -17.09 -11.38 30.69
CA THR A 10 -16.15 -10.25 30.58
C THR A 10 -16.83 -8.94 30.90
N SER A 11 -16.05 -7.96 31.37
CA SER A 11 -16.51 -6.59 31.52
C SER A 11 -16.48 -5.87 30.17
N GLY A 12 -17.53 -5.11 29.87
CA GLY A 12 -17.60 -4.40 28.58
C GLY A 12 -18.94 -3.69 28.40
N ILE A 13 -19.17 -3.22 27.21
CA ILE A 13 -20.42 -2.54 26.80
C ILE A 13 -21.16 -3.45 25.83
N VAL A 14 -22.47 -3.48 25.92
CA VAL A 14 -23.32 -4.24 24.99
C VAL A 14 -23.25 -3.54 23.63
N SER A 15 -22.60 -4.16 22.66
CA SER A 15 -22.50 -3.65 21.28
C SER A 15 -23.66 -4.07 20.40
N LYS A 16 -24.28 -5.21 20.70
CA LYS A 16 -25.47 -5.70 20.01
C LYS A 16 -26.37 -6.42 21.01
N LEU A 17 -27.65 -6.11 21.00
CA LEU A 17 -28.69 -6.83 21.73
C LEU A 17 -29.57 -7.53 20.67
N SER A 18 -29.64 -8.87 20.72
CA SER A 18 -30.33 -9.66 19.72
C SER A 18 -31.67 -10.21 20.21
N VAL A 19 -32.00 -10.02 21.49
CA VAL A 19 -33.23 -10.54 22.12
C VAL A 19 -33.99 -9.45 22.88
N GLU A 20 -35.30 -9.55 22.91
CA GLU A 20 -36.17 -8.63 23.65
C GLU A 20 -36.73 -9.30 24.90
N LYS A 21 -37.25 -8.47 25.83
CA LYS A 21 -37.87 -8.98 27.07
C LYS A 21 -39.14 -9.77 26.74
N GLY A 22 -39.18 -11.01 27.18
CA GLY A 22 -40.31 -11.91 26.95
C GLY A 22 -40.12 -12.87 25.77
N GLU A 23 -39.02 -12.69 25.01
CA GLU A 23 -38.67 -13.56 23.90
C GLU A 23 -38.20 -14.94 24.42
N ARG A 24 -38.56 -16.00 23.67
CA ARG A 24 -38.14 -17.36 23.97
C ARG A 24 -36.80 -17.68 23.30
N VAL A 25 -35.78 -17.96 24.09
CA VAL A 25 -34.44 -18.34 23.62
C VAL A 25 -34.23 -19.84 23.71
N VAL A 26 -33.48 -20.39 22.77
CA VAL A 26 -33.13 -21.81 22.72
C VAL A 26 -31.78 -22.06 23.36
N GLY A 27 -31.70 -23.02 24.26
CA GLY A 27 -30.43 -23.44 24.88
C GLY A 27 -29.55 -24.28 23.97
N THR A 28 -28.27 -24.43 24.32
CA THR A 28 -27.23 -25.07 23.52
C THR A 28 -27.20 -26.60 23.53
N MET A 29 -28.16 -27.30 24.16
CA MET A 29 -28.04 -28.76 24.38
C MET A 29 -28.17 -29.62 23.12
N GLN A 30 -28.87 -29.18 22.09
CA GLN A 30 -29.10 -29.98 20.86
C GLN A 30 -28.95 -29.16 19.58
N MET A 31 -28.83 -27.83 19.66
CA MET A 31 -28.69 -26.92 18.51
C MET A 31 -27.74 -25.74 18.89
N THR A 32 -27.27 -25.05 17.90
CA THR A 32 -26.62 -23.76 18.11
C THR A 32 -27.56 -22.84 18.90
N GLY A 33 -27.16 -22.44 20.13
CA GLY A 33 -27.97 -21.59 20.98
C GLY A 33 -28.22 -20.21 20.38
N THR A 34 -29.26 -19.50 20.86
CA THR A 34 -29.56 -18.17 20.42
C THR A 34 -28.51 -17.18 20.96
N GLU A 35 -27.88 -16.38 20.06
CA GLU A 35 -27.02 -15.25 20.47
C GLU A 35 -27.90 -14.19 21.13
N MET A 36 -27.75 -14.00 22.45
CA MET A 36 -28.57 -13.05 23.20
C MET A 36 -28.04 -11.64 23.09
N MET A 37 -26.76 -11.43 23.29
CA MET A 37 -26.11 -10.13 23.20
C MET A 37 -24.61 -10.29 22.91
N ARG A 38 -24.01 -9.25 22.35
CA ARG A 38 -22.55 -9.16 22.16
C ARG A 38 -22.01 -8.08 23.08
N ILE A 39 -20.97 -8.43 23.85
CA ILE A 39 -20.30 -7.53 24.77
C ILE A 39 -18.90 -7.28 24.19
N SER A 40 -18.55 -5.99 24.03
CA SER A 40 -17.27 -5.56 23.45
C SER A 40 -16.56 -4.62 24.39
N ASN A 41 -15.23 -4.73 24.43
CA ASN A 41 -14.39 -3.74 25.10
C ASN A 41 -14.10 -2.61 24.10
N LEU A 42 -14.69 -1.45 24.32
CA LEU A 42 -14.51 -0.29 23.44
C LEU A 42 -13.27 0.56 23.80
N ASN A 43 -12.50 0.18 24.80
CA ASN A 43 -11.27 0.89 25.15
C ASN A 43 -10.11 0.51 24.21
N THR A 44 -10.15 -0.71 23.66
CA THR A 44 -9.13 -1.17 22.71
C THR A 44 -9.83 -1.46 21.38
N MET A 45 -9.47 -0.70 20.37
CA MET A 45 -10.03 -0.86 19.01
C MET A 45 -8.98 -1.48 18.10
N GLU A 46 -9.44 -2.39 17.26
CA GLU A 46 -8.63 -3.01 16.21
C GLU A 46 -9.30 -2.80 14.86
N VAL A 47 -8.50 -2.47 13.87
CA VAL A 47 -8.90 -2.39 12.47
C VAL A 47 -8.46 -3.68 11.79
N GLN A 48 -9.33 -4.28 11.00
CA GLN A 48 -9.01 -5.44 10.16
C GLN A 48 -9.01 -4.99 8.71
N VAL A 49 -7.90 -5.22 8.04
CA VAL A 49 -7.74 -4.90 6.62
C VAL A 49 -7.33 -6.14 5.82
N ASP A 50 -7.79 -6.19 4.59
CA ASP A 50 -7.44 -7.25 3.65
C ASP A 50 -6.27 -6.76 2.79
N VAL A 51 -5.11 -7.42 2.94
CA VAL A 51 -3.88 -7.11 2.21
C VAL A 51 -3.66 -8.17 1.13
N SER A 52 -3.23 -7.75 -0.07
CA SER A 52 -2.98 -8.67 -1.18
C SER A 52 -1.78 -9.59 -0.92
N GLU A 53 -1.75 -10.75 -1.59
CA GLU A 53 -0.63 -11.70 -1.52
C GLU A 53 0.72 -11.07 -1.90
N ASN A 54 0.72 -10.13 -2.84
CA ASN A 54 1.96 -9.47 -3.29
C ASN A 54 2.57 -8.54 -2.25
N ASP A 55 1.72 -7.92 -1.41
CA ASP A 55 2.13 -6.90 -0.45
C ASP A 55 2.30 -7.45 0.95
N ILE A 56 1.63 -8.56 1.29
CA ILE A 56 1.71 -9.17 2.63
C ILE A 56 3.13 -9.55 3.03
N LEU A 57 3.99 -9.88 2.04
CA LEU A 57 5.39 -10.24 2.28
C LEU A 57 6.24 -9.07 2.78
N LYS A 58 5.79 -7.83 2.54
CA LYS A 58 6.47 -6.62 2.98
C LYS A 58 6.03 -6.17 4.37
N VAL A 59 4.85 -6.63 4.82
CA VAL A 59 4.25 -6.22 6.10
C VAL A 59 4.83 -7.04 7.24
N ALA A 60 5.29 -6.36 8.29
CA ALA A 60 5.80 -6.98 9.51
C ALA A 60 4.92 -6.65 10.73
N VAL A 61 5.05 -7.46 11.77
CA VAL A 61 4.42 -7.15 13.06
C VAL A 61 5.17 -5.98 13.70
N ASP A 62 4.45 -5.07 14.33
CA ASP A 62 4.89 -3.80 14.92
C ASP A 62 5.16 -2.66 13.91
N ASP A 63 4.86 -2.85 12.61
CA ASP A 63 4.89 -1.75 11.65
C ASP A 63 3.96 -0.61 12.08
N ASP A 64 4.43 0.62 11.92
CA ASP A 64 3.65 1.82 12.18
C ASP A 64 2.61 2.02 11.06
N VAL A 65 1.42 2.47 11.47
CA VAL A 65 0.26 2.57 10.57
C VAL A 65 -0.47 3.88 10.79
N ASP A 66 -0.81 4.55 9.70
CA ASP A 66 -1.76 5.66 9.69
C ASP A 66 -3.14 5.12 9.29
N ILE A 67 -4.14 5.42 10.10
CA ILE A 67 -5.52 4.97 9.93
C ILE A 67 -6.41 6.18 9.71
N GLU A 68 -7.11 6.22 8.60
CA GLU A 68 -8.12 7.24 8.31
C GLU A 68 -9.51 6.61 8.37
N VAL A 69 -10.33 7.05 9.31
CA VAL A 69 -11.70 6.54 9.51
C VAL A 69 -12.67 7.42 8.75
N ASP A 70 -13.54 6.84 7.92
CA ASP A 70 -14.50 7.56 7.07
C ASP A 70 -15.41 8.53 7.84
N ALA A 71 -15.70 8.19 9.11
CA ALA A 71 -16.52 9.04 9.98
C ALA A 71 -15.80 10.32 10.45
N TYR A 72 -14.47 10.39 10.32
CA TYR A 72 -13.62 11.50 10.79
C TYR A 72 -12.71 12.02 9.68
N ILE A 73 -13.31 12.60 8.66
CA ILE A 73 -12.60 13.11 7.47
C ILE A 73 -11.46 14.06 7.87
N GLY A 74 -10.25 13.80 7.34
CA GLY A 74 -9.07 14.63 7.57
C GLY A 74 -8.37 14.40 8.91
N LYS A 75 -8.76 13.39 9.70
CA LYS A 75 -8.07 12.98 10.91
C LYS A 75 -7.39 11.65 10.72
N LYS A 76 -6.08 11.61 10.90
CA LYS A 76 -5.28 10.40 10.88
C LYS A 76 -5.05 9.90 12.30
N PHE A 77 -5.33 8.63 12.52
CA PHE A 77 -5.09 7.94 13.78
C PHE A 77 -3.87 7.05 13.61
N LYS A 78 -3.02 7.00 14.61
CA LYS A 78 -1.85 6.13 14.59
C LYS A 78 -2.19 4.77 15.17
N GLY A 79 -1.56 3.75 14.63
CA GLY A 79 -1.71 2.38 15.10
C GLY A 79 -0.47 1.55 14.81
N LYS A 80 -0.52 0.29 15.23
CA LYS A 80 0.53 -0.70 14.96
C LYS A 80 -0.06 -2.02 14.51
N VAL A 81 0.64 -2.70 13.61
CA VAL A 81 0.30 -4.04 13.19
C VAL A 81 0.51 -5.00 14.37
N THR A 82 -0.55 -5.69 14.78
CA THR A 82 -0.50 -6.64 15.91
C THR A 82 -0.49 -8.09 15.48
N GLN A 83 -1.15 -8.41 14.37
CA GLN A 83 -1.26 -9.78 13.89
C GLN A 83 -1.46 -9.81 12.38
N ILE A 84 -0.77 -10.74 11.74
CA ILE A 84 -0.92 -11.07 10.33
C ILE A 84 -1.49 -12.48 10.24
N ALA A 85 -2.56 -12.69 9.49
CA ALA A 85 -3.14 -14.01 9.29
C ALA A 85 -2.19 -14.88 8.45
N ASN A 86 -1.94 -16.10 8.90
CA ASN A 86 -1.10 -17.08 8.18
C ASN A 86 -1.85 -17.81 7.06
N SER A 87 -3.15 -17.58 6.92
CA SER A 87 -4.00 -18.19 5.87
C SER A 87 -4.84 -17.13 5.19
N ALA A 88 -5.05 -17.31 3.89
CA ALA A 88 -5.89 -16.41 3.12
C ALA A 88 -7.35 -16.46 3.59
N SER A 89 -8.03 -15.33 3.54
CA SER A 89 -9.43 -15.18 3.96
C SER A 89 -10.40 -16.04 3.12
N ASN A 90 -10.06 -16.28 1.84
CA ASN A 90 -10.91 -17.01 0.89
C ASN A 90 -10.98 -18.53 1.15
N ILE A 91 -9.96 -19.10 1.82
CA ILE A 91 -9.89 -20.56 2.04
C ILE A 91 -10.97 -21.02 3.03
N ALA A 92 -11.37 -20.16 3.96
CA ALA A 92 -12.35 -20.51 5.00
C ALA A 92 -13.81 -20.61 4.49
N SER A 93 -14.12 -20.07 3.33
CA SER A 93 -15.48 -20.02 2.76
C SER A 93 -15.72 -20.99 1.60
N THR A 94 -14.74 -21.83 1.25
CA THR A 94 -14.87 -22.78 0.14
C THR A 94 -15.66 -24.03 0.57
N SER A 95 -16.97 -23.90 0.65
CA SER A 95 -17.83 -25.05 0.32
C SER A 95 -17.64 -25.32 -1.18
N ALA A 96 -17.32 -26.55 -1.54
CA ALA A 96 -16.78 -27.10 -2.78
C ALA A 96 -17.50 -26.81 -4.11
N ALA A 97 -18.18 -25.69 -4.28
CA ALA A 97 -19.04 -25.40 -5.43
C ALA A 97 -18.67 -24.15 -6.26
N SER A 98 -17.60 -23.42 -5.91
CA SER A 98 -17.24 -22.20 -6.68
C SER A 98 -15.73 -22.05 -6.80
N LEU A 99 -15.13 -22.80 -7.71
CA LEU A 99 -13.77 -22.57 -8.21
C LEU A 99 -13.82 -21.40 -9.22
N ASN A 100 -14.06 -20.19 -8.75
CA ASN A 100 -13.80 -19.01 -9.54
C ASN A 100 -12.30 -18.70 -9.44
N THR A 101 -11.58 -18.94 -10.52
CA THR A 101 -10.13 -18.81 -10.69
C THR A 101 -9.62 -17.35 -10.62
N ASP A 102 -10.53 -16.38 -10.62
CA ASP A 102 -10.19 -14.93 -10.63
C ASP A 102 -10.28 -14.26 -9.25
N GLN A 103 -10.36 -15.05 -8.18
CA GLN A 103 -10.46 -14.46 -6.85
C GLN A 103 -9.07 -14.09 -6.32
N VAL A 104 -8.84 -12.80 -6.12
CA VAL A 104 -7.59 -12.28 -5.52
C VAL A 104 -7.42 -12.86 -4.12
N THR A 105 -6.24 -13.40 -3.85
CA THR A 105 -5.89 -13.95 -2.54
C THR A 105 -5.56 -12.80 -1.59
N ASN A 106 -6.34 -12.65 -0.53
CA ASN A 106 -6.13 -11.62 0.49
C ASN A 106 -5.86 -12.25 1.85
N PHE A 107 -5.02 -11.57 2.64
CA PHE A 107 -4.67 -11.93 4.00
C PHE A 107 -5.18 -10.87 4.98
N VAL A 108 -5.78 -11.32 6.07
CA VAL A 108 -6.29 -10.40 7.10
C VAL A 108 -5.16 -9.92 7.99
N VAL A 109 -4.96 -8.61 8.04
CA VAL A 109 -4.02 -7.96 8.96
C VAL A 109 -4.83 -7.23 10.03
N LYS A 110 -4.45 -7.43 11.30
CA LYS A 110 -5.06 -6.73 12.45
C LYS A 110 -4.14 -5.65 12.96
N ILE A 111 -4.68 -4.47 13.06
CA ILE A 111 -3.97 -3.26 13.45
C ILE A 111 -4.64 -2.70 14.68
N ARG A 112 -3.87 -2.47 15.74
CA ARG A 112 -4.37 -1.84 16.96
C ARG A 112 -4.23 -0.34 16.86
N VAL A 113 -5.33 0.36 17.11
CA VAL A 113 -5.35 1.82 17.17
C VAL A 113 -4.78 2.30 18.50
N ASP A 114 -3.86 3.25 18.45
CA ASP A 114 -3.28 3.84 19.66
C ASP A 114 -4.31 4.72 20.38
N GLU A 115 -4.50 4.47 21.68
CA GLU A 115 -5.44 5.24 22.49
C GLU A 115 -5.13 6.74 22.51
N LYS A 116 -3.86 7.11 22.42
CA LYS A 116 -3.40 8.51 22.40
C LYS A 116 -3.91 9.27 21.19
N SER A 117 -4.05 8.60 20.03
CA SER A 117 -4.45 9.21 18.77
C SER A 117 -5.89 9.75 18.77
N TYR A 118 -6.76 9.19 19.59
CA TYR A 118 -8.18 9.60 19.64
C TYR A 118 -8.61 10.23 20.96
N GLN A 119 -7.67 10.53 21.86
CA GLN A 119 -7.97 11.20 23.12
C GLN A 119 -8.55 12.60 22.89
N ASP A 120 -8.06 13.32 21.89
CA ASP A 120 -8.54 14.67 21.54
C ASP A 120 -10.01 14.70 21.08
N ILE A 121 -10.55 13.55 20.66
CA ILE A 121 -11.93 13.43 20.21
C ILE A 121 -12.84 12.95 21.33
N LYS A 122 -12.28 12.37 22.39
CA LYS A 122 -13.03 12.00 23.59
C LYS A 122 -13.56 13.27 24.27
N SER A 123 -14.87 13.36 24.38
CA SER A 123 -15.55 14.41 25.15
C SER A 123 -16.53 13.77 26.11
N ASP A 124 -17.01 14.52 27.08
CA ASP A 124 -18.04 14.03 28.03
C ASP A 124 -19.30 13.52 27.32
N LEU A 125 -19.60 14.08 26.14
CA LEU A 125 -20.70 13.66 25.29
C LEU A 125 -20.40 12.44 24.43
N VAL A 126 -19.13 12.24 24.03
CA VAL A 126 -18.69 11.13 23.16
C VAL A 126 -17.57 10.37 23.84
N LYS A 127 -17.95 9.50 24.75
CA LYS A 127 -17.00 8.67 25.52
C LYS A 127 -16.24 7.66 24.65
N TYR A 128 -16.89 7.16 23.60
CA TYR A 128 -16.32 6.18 22.66
C TYR A 128 -16.48 6.71 21.23
N PRO A 129 -15.46 7.40 20.68
CA PRO A 129 -15.54 7.98 19.35
C PRO A 129 -15.50 6.91 18.25
N LEU A 130 -14.73 5.84 18.45
CA LEU A 130 -14.65 4.74 17.50
C LEU A 130 -15.65 3.65 17.90
N ARG A 131 -16.38 3.14 16.92
CA ARG A 131 -17.40 2.09 17.12
C ARG A 131 -17.14 0.91 16.21
N PRO A 132 -17.41 -0.34 16.66
CA PRO A 132 -17.34 -1.50 15.79
C PRO A 132 -18.25 -1.34 14.56
N GLY A 133 -17.73 -1.71 13.39
CA GLY A 133 -18.45 -1.61 12.12
C GLY A 133 -18.23 -0.29 11.36
N MET A 134 -17.35 0.59 11.83
CA MET A 134 -16.89 1.73 11.04
C MET A 134 -15.90 1.25 9.98
N SER A 135 -15.95 1.88 8.80
CA SER A 135 -14.98 1.70 7.72
C SER A 135 -13.77 2.61 7.93
N ALA A 136 -12.61 2.12 7.52
CA ALA A 136 -11.36 2.88 7.60
C ALA A 136 -10.45 2.49 6.45
N SER A 137 -9.66 3.44 5.95
CA SER A 137 -8.52 3.25 5.07
C SER A 137 -7.25 3.25 5.89
N VAL A 138 -6.24 2.49 5.46
CA VAL A 138 -5.03 2.26 6.24
C VAL A 138 -3.80 2.32 5.36
N ASP A 139 -2.83 3.13 5.79
CA ASP A 139 -1.50 3.23 5.18
C ASP A 139 -0.49 2.55 6.11
N ILE A 140 0.10 1.43 5.69
CA ILE A 140 1.08 0.66 6.47
C ILE A 140 2.49 1.04 6.02
N TYR A 141 3.33 1.51 6.93
CA TYR A 141 4.72 1.83 6.66
C TYR A 141 5.58 0.58 6.84
N THR A 142 5.93 -0.07 5.72
CA THR A 142 6.63 -1.35 5.75
C THR A 142 8.15 -1.21 5.81
N GLU A 143 8.69 -0.13 5.25
CA GLU A 143 10.13 0.12 5.24
C GLU A 143 10.40 1.64 5.27
N GLU A 144 11.24 2.08 6.19
CA GLU A 144 11.65 3.47 6.30
C GLU A 144 13.19 3.55 6.21
N VAL A 145 13.69 4.32 5.26
CA VAL A 145 15.12 4.60 5.13
C VAL A 145 15.34 6.09 5.25
N LYS A 146 16.24 6.48 6.17
CA LYS A 146 16.58 7.89 6.44
C LYS A 146 17.86 8.29 5.72
N ASP A 147 18.01 9.59 5.45
CA ASP A 147 19.22 10.19 4.87
C ASP A 147 19.58 9.61 3.49
N VAL A 148 18.58 9.43 2.62
CA VAL A 148 18.75 8.92 1.26
C VAL A 148 18.44 9.98 0.21
N VAL A 149 19.06 9.83 -0.97
CA VAL A 149 18.72 10.65 -2.13
C VAL A 149 17.44 10.06 -2.76
N ALA A 150 16.35 10.81 -2.67
CA ALA A 150 15.09 10.48 -3.29
C ALA A 150 14.83 11.38 -4.49
N VAL A 151 14.36 10.83 -5.58
CA VAL A 151 14.02 11.56 -6.80
C VAL A 151 12.60 11.25 -7.24
N PRO A 152 11.87 12.20 -7.87
CA PRO A 152 10.55 11.91 -8.40
C PRO A 152 10.60 10.75 -9.40
N ILE A 153 9.64 9.83 -9.35
CA ILE A 153 9.58 8.65 -10.23
C ILE A 153 9.65 9.04 -11.72
N GLN A 154 9.11 10.22 -12.07
CA GLN A 154 9.11 10.74 -13.42
C GLN A 154 10.51 10.99 -14.00
N CYS A 155 11.54 11.13 -13.15
CA CYS A 155 12.93 11.36 -13.58
C CYS A 155 13.66 10.07 -13.94
N VAL A 156 13.15 8.91 -13.46
CA VAL A 156 13.80 7.62 -13.69
C VAL A 156 13.16 6.96 -14.91
N THR A 157 13.99 6.50 -15.82
CA THR A 157 13.56 5.78 -17.01
C THR A 157 14.41 4.54 -17.25
N VAL A 158 13.82 3.57 -17.92
CA VAL A 158 14.48 2.33 -18.28
C VAL A 158 14.95 2.39 -19.73
N ARG A 159 16.19 2.07 -20.01
CA ARG A 159 16.77 2.01 -21.36
C ARG A 159 17.38 0.65 -21.64
N GLU A 160 17.23 0.21 -22.87
CA GLU A 160 17.89 -1.00 -23.32
C GLU A 160 19.42 -0.82 -23.31
N LYS A 161 20.11 -1.78 -22.75
CA LYS A 161 21.58 -1.82 -22.75
C LYS A 161 22.05 -2.05 -24.18
N VAL A 162 22.49 -0.99 -24.81
CA VAL A 162 23.04 -1.06 -26.17
C VAL A 162 24.49 -1.59 -26.09
N ASP A 163 24.65 -2.89 -26.24
CA ASP A 163 25.98 -3.46 -26.43
C ASP A 163 26.59 -2.95 -27.72
N PRO A 164 27.72 -2.23 -27.64
CA PRO A 164 28.37 -1.68 -28.86
C PRO A 164 28.81 -2.74 -29.86
N ASN A 165 28.92 -4.01 -29.44
CA ASN A 165 29.30 -5.13 -30.31
C ASN A 165 28.15 -5.71 -31.14
N LYS A 166 26.87 -5.49 -30.76
CA LYS A 166 25.70 -5.98 -31.53
C LYS A 166 25.38 -5.17 -32.79
N LYS A 167 25.83 -3.93 -32.89
CA LYS A 167 25.59 -3.08 -34.10
C LYS A 167 26.29 -3.52 -35.36
N LYS A 168 27.19 -4.50 -35.32
CA LYS A 168 27.93 -4.98 -36.50
C LYS A 168 27.31 -6.21 -37.17
N LEU A 169 26.32 -6.86 -36.57
CA LEU A 169 25.75 -8.11 -37.15
C LEU A 169 24.47 -7.91 -37.97
N ASP A 170 23.74 -6.82 -37.80
CA ASP A 170 22.42 -6.65 -38.43
C ASP A 170 22.46 -6.00 -39.85
N LYS A 171 23.66 -5.77 -40.41
CA LYS A 171 23.78 -5.22 -41.77
C LYS A 171 24.00 -6.26 -42.88
N LYS A 172 23.94 -7.57 -42.59
CA LYS A 172 24.25 -8.58 -43.60
C LYS A 172 23.35 -9.82 -43.53
N ASN A 173 22.03 -9.65 -43.50
CA ASN A 173 21.12 -10.72 -43.93
C ASN A 173 19.73 -10.19 -44.16
N THR A 174 19.50 -9.64 -45.35
CA THR A 174 18.18 -9.50 -45.94
C THR A 174 17.84 -10.83 -46.61
N GLY A 175 16.89 -11.56 -46.05
CA GLY A 175 16.28 -12.68 -46.75
C GLY A 175 16.32 -14.01 -45.99
N SER A 176 15.28 -14.29 -45.23
CA SER A 176 14.55 -15.56 -45.18
C SER A 176 13.60 -15.60 -43.99
N SER A 177 12.35 -15.84 -44.30
CA SER A 177 11.30 -16.11 -43.31
C SER A 177 11.64 -17.38 -42.51
N GLY A 178 11.63 -17.27 -41.18
CA GLY A 178 11.77 -18.39 -40.26
C GLY A 178 11.49 -17.90 -38.85
N THR A 179 10.32 -18.23 -38.33
CA THR A 179 9.95 -18.19 -36.92
C THR A 179 11.04 -18.87 -36.09
N ALA A 180 11.80 -18.09 -35.36
CA ALA A 180 12.60 -18.57 -34.25
C ALA A 180 12.41 -17.57 -33.12
N ASP A 181 11.64 -17.96 -32.10
CA ASP A 181 11.68 -17.44 -30.74
C ASP A 181 13.10 -17.52 -30.23
N SER A 182 13.89 -16.49 -30.44
CA SER A 182 15.11 -16.29 -29.71
C SER A 182 14.74 -15.37 -28.55
N ASP A 183 14.67 -15.92 -27.37
CA ASP A 183 14.69 -15.20 -26.09
C ASP A 183 15.92 -14.28 -26.07
N VAL A 184 15.77 -13.10 -26.63
CA VAL A 184 16.77 -12.04 -26.50
C VAL A 184 16.59 -11.52 -25.09
N ASN A 185 17.46 -11.98 -24.19
CA ASN A 185 17.57 -11.43 -22.85
C ASN A 185 18.01 -9.95 -23.00
N ILE A 186 17.04 -9.06 -23.12
CA ILE A 186 17.26 -7.62 -23.21
C ILE A 186 17.51 -7.16 -21.79
N GLU A 187 18.75 -6.91 -21.43
CA GLU A 187 19.07 -6.27 -20.17
C GLU A 187 18.68 -4.79 -20.25
N PHE A 188 17.94 -4.34 -19.26
CA PHE A 188 17.53 -2.96 -19.12
C PHE A 188 18.38 -2.29 -18.04
N ASP A 189 18.83 -1.06 -18.30
CA ASP A 189 19.51 -0.21 -17.34
C ASP A 189 18.55 0.91 -16.91
N GLU A 190 18.47 1.15 -15.60
CA GLU A 190 17.78 2.29 -15.04
C GLU A 190 18.68 3.52 -15.15
N VAL A 191 18.13 4.60 -15.72
CA VAL A 191 18.89 5.79 -16.01
C VAL A 191 18.11 7.04 -15.61
N VAL A 192 18.85 8.06 -15.23
CA VAL A 192 18.36 9.43 -15.02
C VAL A 192 19.12 10.40 -15.91
N PHE A 193 18.49 11.54 -16.21
CA PHE A 193 19.12 12.61 -16.97
C PHE A 193 19.43 13.79 -16.04
N LEU A 194 20.72 14.11 -15.93
CA LEU A 194 21.21 15.32 -15.27
C LEU A 194 21.27 16.46 -16.27
N MET A 195 20.95 17.65 -15.81
CA MET A 195 21.17 18.88 -16.55
C MET A 195 22.55 19.43 -16.22
N ASP A 196 23.46 19.35 -17.18
CA ASP A 196 24.81 19.92 -17.11
C ASP A 196 24.92 21.03 -18.15
N ALA A 197 24.98 22.30 -17.70
CA ALA A 197 25.16 23.51 -18.54
C ALA A 197 24.26 23.51 -19.80
N ASP A 198 22.93 23.32 -19.66
CA ASP A 198 21.92 23.27 -20.74
C ASP A 198 21.98 22.01 -21.62
N THR A 199 22.70 20.98 -21.24
CA THR A 199 22.75 19.71 -21.93
C THR A 199 22.30 18.56 -21.02
N ALA A 200 21.60 17.59 -21.59
CA ALA A 200 21.20 16.38 -20.86
C ALA A 200 22.36 15.37 -20.83
N LYS A 201 22.72 14.91 -19.65
CA LYS A 201 23.69 13.84 -19.45
C LYS A 201 22.99 12.63 -18.84
N MET A 202 23.01 11.52 -19.57
CA MET A 202 22.46 10.25 -19.10
C MET A 202 23.43 9.61 -18.11
N ILE A 203 22.92 9.22 -16.94
CA ILE A 203 23.67 8.50 -15.91
C ILE A 203 22.88 7.25 -15.53
N LYS A 204 23.58 6.12 -15.44
CA LYS A 204 23.05 4.88 -14.91
C LYS A 204 22.94 5.02 -13.40
N VAL A 205 21.80 4.57 -12.87
CA VAL A 205 21.50 4.58 -11.44
C VAL A 205 21.09 3.19 -10.96
N GLU A 206 21.28 2.98 -9.68
CA GLU A 206 20.70 1.83 -8.98
C GLU A 206 19.60 2.35 -8.07
N THR A 207 18.39 1.87 -8.28
CA THR A 207 17.25 2.27 -7.47
C THR A 207 17.10 1.39 -6.22
N GLY A 208 16.27 1.83 -5.31
CA GLY A 208 15.95 1.11 -4.09
C GLY A 208 14.44 1.06 -3.86
N ILE A 209 14.04 1.33 -2.63
CA ILE A 209 12.63 1.44 -2.28
C ILE A 209 11.99 2.62 -3.02
N GLN A 210 10.72 2.46 -3.35
CA GLN A 210 9.93 3.49 -4.01
C GLN A 210 8.61 3.68 -3.27
N ASP A 211 8.13 4.90 -3.32
CA ASP A 211 6.83 5.36 -2.89
C ASP A 211 5.99 5.76 -4.12
N ASP A 212 4.77 6.26 -3.93
CA ASP A 212 3.89 6.72 -5.01
C ASP A 212 4.46 7.92 -5.81
N GLU A 213 5.30 8.74 -5.19
CA GLU A 213 5.87 9.96 -5.78
C GLU A 213 7.38 9.88 -6.02
N TYR A 214 8.11 9.19 -5.15
CA TYR A 214 9.57 9.20 -5.09
C TYR A 214 10.16 7.81 -5.15
N ILE A 215 11.36 7.72 -5.72
CA ILE A 215 12.19 6.52 -5.74
C ILE A 215 13.57 6.85 -5.15
N MET A 216 14.03 5.98 -4.25
CA MET A 216 15.36 6.10 -3.67
C MET A 216 16.43 5.73 -4.71
N ILE A 217 17.50 6.51 -4.78
CA ILE A 217 18.68 6.17 -5.57
C ILE A 217 19.82 5.77 -4.62
N LYS A 218 20.33 4.54 -4.82
CA LYS A 218 21.46 4.00 -4.06
C LYS A 218 22.79 4.50 -4.58
N SER A 219 22.91 4.63 -5.91
CA SER A 219 24.16 5.06 -6.56
C SER A 219 23.87 5.78 -7.88
N GLY A 220 24.75 6.72 -8.24
CA GLY A 220 24.72 7.43 -9.53
C GLY A 220 24.34 8.90 -9.48
N VAL A 221 23.65 9.40 -8.44
CA VAL A 221 23.25 10.81 -8.27
C VAL A 221 23.66 11.31 -6.89
N ASN A 222 24.06 12.57 -6.78
CA ASN A 222 24.39 13.21 -5.52
C ASN A 222 23.31 14.23 -5.13
N ALA A 223 23.24 14.51 -3.83
CA ALA A 223 22.36 15.55 -3.34
C ALA A 223 22.78 16.92 -3.91
N GLY A 224 21.81 17.63 -4.51
CA GLY A 224 22.04 18.92 -5.17
C GLY A 224 22.17 18.86 -6.70
N ASP A 225 22.20 17.68 -7.29
CA ASP A 225 22.19 17.53 -8.74
C ASP A 225 20.85 17.96 -9.36
N ASN A 226 20.89 18.65 -10.50
CA ASN A 226 19.68 19.05 -11.22
C ASN A 226 19.21 17.93 -12.14
N LEU A 227 18.06 17.36 -11.83
CA LEU A 227 17.45 16.29 -12.62
C LEU A 227 16.41 16.85 -13.59
N ILE A 228 16.29 16.20 -14.75
CA ILE A 228 15.29 16.52 -15.75
C ILE A 228 14.01 15.73 -15.43
N SER A 229 12.93 16.43 -15.08
CA SER A 229 11.66 15.82 -14.63
C SER A 229 10.53 15.87 -15.63
N GLY A 230 10.67 16.47 -16.80
CA GLY A 230 9.52 16.62 -17.69
C GLY A 230 9.81 16.50 -19.15
N PRO A 231 8.78 16.37 -20.01
CA PRO A 231 7.68 15.42 -19.84
C PRO A 231 8.16 13.96 -19.99
N TYR A 232 7.60 13.04 -19.21
CA TYR A 232 8.04 11.64 -19.15
C TYR A 232 8.13 10.95 -20.52
N ALA A 233 7.21 11.24 -21.43
CA ALA A 233 7.22 10.65 -22.78
C ALA A 233 8.46 11.03 -23.60
N GLU A 234 9.04 12.22 -23.37
CA GLU A 234 10.26 12.67 -24.03
C GLU A 234 11.50 12.08 -23.34
N ILE A 235 11.51 12.04 -22.02
CA ILE A 235 12.59 11.44 -21.24
C ILE A 235 12.71 9.94 -21.55
N SER A 236 11.58 9.22 -21.66
CA SER A 236 11.59 7.77 -21.88
C SER A 236 11.95 7.37 -23.31
N LYS A 237 11.59 8.17 -24.33
CA LYS A 237 11.72 7.74 -25.73
C LYS A 237 12.73 8.57 -26.55
N SER A 238 12.73 9.89 -26.37
CA SER A 238 13.37 10.80 -27.33
C SER A 238 14.69 11.37 -26.82
N LEU A 239 14.81 11.66 -25.51
CA LEU A 239 15.94 12.36 -24.94
C LEU A 239 17.22 11.50 -24.99
N LYS A 240 18.30 12.08 -25.50
CA LYS A 240 19.63 11.45 -25.60
C LYS A 240 20.65 12.28 -24.85
N SER A 241 21.74 11.63 -24.45
CA SER A 241 22.88 12.35 -23.88
C SER A 241 23.44 13.34 -24.90
N GLY A 242 23.55 14.63 -24.49
CA GLY A 242 24.00 15.74 -25.33
C GLY A 242 22.88 16.61 -25.91
N ASP A 243 21.61 16.25 -25.75
CA ASP A 243 20.50 17.08 -26.20
C ASP A 243 20.39 18.36 -25.36
N LYS A 244 20.00 19.44 -26.00
CA LYS A 244 19.80 20.73 -25.33
C LYS A 244 18.48 20.72 -24.57
N VAL A 245 18.55 21.07 -23.28
CA VAL A 245 17.41 21.18 -22.39
C VAL A 245 17.31 22.61 -21.83
N ARG A 246 16.11 23.05 -21.50
CA ARG A 246 15.87 24.34 -20.89
C ARG A 246 15.10 24.17 -19.59
N LYS A 247 15.45 24.95 -18.59
CA LYS A 247 14.66 25.04 -17.35
C LYS A 247 13.31 25.67 -17.68
N LYS A 248 12.22 25.01 -17.33
CA LYS A 248 10.88 25.56 -17.41
C LYS A 248 10.76 26.64 -16.32
N GLU A 249 10.57 27.89 -16.70
CA GLU A 249 10.20 28.93 -15.74
C GLU A 249 8.78 28.61 -15.22
N GLU A 250 8.65 28.35 -13.95
CA GLU A 250 7.36 28.32 -13.28
C GLU A 250 6.76 29.72 -13.37
N LYS A 251 5.72 29.88 -14.17
CA LYS A 251 4.85 31.07 -14.07
C LYS A 251 4.17 30.96 -12.72
N GLU A 252 4.58 31.80 -11.78
CA GLU A 252 3.79 32.09 -10.58
C GLU A 252 2.38 32.48 -11.05
N ASP A 253 1.42 31.57 -10.91
CA ASP A 253 0.01 31.92 -11.01
C ASP A 253 -0.30 32.84 -9.83
N LYS A 254 -0.16 34.14 -10.08
CA LYS A 254 -0.73 35.17 -9.23
C LYS A 254 -2.23 34.90 -9.16
N LYS A 255 -2.67 34.25 -8.09
CA LYS A 255 -4.05 34.30 -7.64
C LYS A 255 -4.44 35.79 -7.52
N LYS A 256 -5.21 36.27 -8.48
CA LYS A 256 -6.01 37.45 -8.31
C LYS A 256 -7.17 37.11 -7.39
N GLU A 257 -7.34 37.96 -6.41
CA GLU A 257 -8.46 38.14 -5.51
C GLU A 257 -9.83 37.63 -5.98
#